data_e299e49b43135757b331f399dc975ea0
#
_entry.id   e299e49b43135757b331f399dc975ea0
#
_cell.length_a   1.000
_cell.length_b   1.000
_cell.length_c   1.000
_cell.angle_alpha   90.00
_cell.angle_beta   90.00
_cell.angle_gamma   90.00
#
_symmetry.space_group_name_H-M   'P 1'
#
loop_
_entity.id
_entity.type
_entity.pdbx_description
1 polymer ?
#
loop_
_entity_poly.entity_id
_entity_poly.type
_entity_poly.pdbx_seq_one_letter_code
_entity_poly.pdbx_strand_id
1 'polypeptide(L)'
;MNKIFSISFLTVLIIIFFSCEKINNCVSAPSVQTGVCIDSNLVNDSIVCLAVYDPVCGCDGVTYSNSCYAGGSGVVSYVSGECCD
;
A
#
# COMPACT_ATOMS: atom_id res chain seq x y z
N MET A 1 25.96 -42.86 -0.55
CA MET A 1 24.75 -42.56 0.20
C MET A 1 24.78 -41.16 0.83
N ASN A 2 25.85 -40.79 1.46
CA ASN A 2 25.93 -39.48 2.13
C ASN A 2 25.87 -38.28 1.17
N LYS A 3 26.30 -38.46 -0.07
CA LYS A 3 26.28 -37.40 -1.08
C LYS A 3 24.89 -37.02 -1.54
N ILE A 4 23.98 -37.98 -1.58
CA ILE A 4 22.59 -37.74 -1.99
C ILE A 4 21.84 -36.97 -0.89
N PHE A 5 22.11 -37.25 0.35
CA PHE A 5 21.52 -36.53 1.47
C PHE A 5 21.97 -35.08 1.51
N SER A 6 23.22 -34.82 1.21
CA SER A 6 23.79 -33.46 1.20
C SER A 6 23.15 -32.60 0.13
N ILE A 7 22.96 -33.13 -1.06
CA ILE A 7 22.35 -32.41 -2.18
C ILE A 7 20.88 -32.11 -1.92
N SER A 8 20.15 -33.06 -1.35
CA SER A 8 18.74 -32.89 -1.02
C SER A 8 18.56 -31.82 0.06
N PHE A 9 19.42 -31.79 1.04
CA PHE A 9 19.39 -30.79 2.09
C PHE A 9 19.70 -29.38 1.55
N LEU A 10 20.64 -29.26 0.63
CA LEU A 10 20.99 -28.00 0.00
C LEU A 10 19.82 -27.47 -0.84
N THR A 11 19.12 -28.34 -1.55
CA THR A 11 17.96 -27.95 -2.37
C THR A 11 16.82 -27.41 -1.52
N VAL A 12 16.56 -28.03 -0.39
CA VAL A 12 15.54 -27.58 0.56
C VAL A 12 15.89 -26.22 1.14
N LEU A 13 17.16 -25.99 1.46
CA LEU A 13 17.62 -24.70 1.97
C LEU A 13 17.43 -23.56 0.94
N ILE A 14 17.69 -23.83 -0.32
CA ILE A 14 17.52 -22.85 -1.39
C ILE A 14 16.04 -22.47 -1.54
N ILE A 15 15.12 -23.43 -1.43
CA ILE A 15 13.70 -23.18 -1.54
C ILE A 15 13.20 -22.29 -0.37
N ILE A 16 13.72 -22.48 0.82
CA ILE A 16 13.37 -21.67 1.98
C ILE A 16 13.80 -20.20 1.79
N PHE A 17 14.93 -19.95 1.18
CA PHE A 17 15.39 -18.59 0.89
C PHE A 17 14.49 -17.85 -0.08
N PHE A 18 13.93 -18.54 -1.07
CA PHE A 18 13.04 -17.89 -2.05
C PHE A 18 11.67 -17.52 -1.49
N SER A 19 11.23 -18.15 -0.43
CA SER A 19 9.90 -17.90 0.13
C SER A 19 9.82 -16.67 1.05
N CYS A 20 10.96 -16.03 1.36
CA CYS A 20 11.02 -14.91 2.30
C CYS A 20 11.09 -13.52 1.66
N GLU A 21 10.96 -13.39 0.34
CA GLU A 21 11.29 -12.17 -0.37
C GLU A 21 10.12 -11.24 -0.68
N LYS A 22 8.92 -11.57 -0.29
CA LYS A 22 7.79 -10.66 -0.52
C LYS A 22 7.54 -9.79 0.70
N ILE A 23 8.24 -8.68 0.76
CA ILE A 23 7.92 -7.62 1.70
C ILE A 23 6.82 -6.79 1.05
N ASN A 24 5.60 -6.96 1.50
CA ASN A 24 4.50 -6.11 1.07
C ASN A 24 4.57 -4.80 1.86
N ASN A 25 4.97 -3.73 1.19
CA ASN A 25 4.99 -2.40 1.77
C ASN A 25 3.65 -1.68 1.64
N CYS A 26 2.59 -2.41 1.35
CA CYS A 26 1.26 -1.84 1.23
C CYS A 26 0.59 -1.66 2.59
N VAL A 27 -0.42 -0.82 2.63
CA VAL A 27 -1.19 -0.54 3.85
C VAL A 27 -2.67 -0.81 3.61
N SER A 28 -3.39 -1.10 4.68
CA SER A 28 -4.83 -1.24 4.62
C SER A 28 -5.50 0.13 4.67
N ALA A 29 -6.61 0.29 3.94
CA ALA A 29 -7.39 1.51 3.97
C ALA A 29 -7.88 1.78 5.40
N PRO A 30 -7.83 3.05 5.87
CA PRO A 30 -8.28 3.37 7.21
C PRO A 30 -9.80 3.31 7.33
N SER A 31 -10.28 3.00 8.53
CA SER A 31 -11.70 3.03 8.84
C SER A 31 -12.18 4.47 9.05
N VAL A 32 -13.41 4.74 8.60
CA VAL A 32 -14.04 6.05 8.81
C VAL A 32 -15.06 5.91 9.93
N GLN A 33 -14.88 6.64 11.01
CA GLN A 33 -15.76 6.55 12.17
C GLN A 33 -17.10 7.26 11.98
N THR A 34 -17.16 8.23 11.09
CA THR A 34 -18.35 9.04 10.83
C THR A 34 -19.16 8.59 9.63
N GLY A 35 -18.76 7.50 8.99
CA GLY A 35 -19.51 6.90 7.88
C GLY A 35 -19.34 7.56 6.51
N VAL A 36 -18.66 8.69 6.43
CA VAL A 36 -18.43 9.40 5.16
C VAL A 36 -16.94 9.43 4.87
N CYS A 37 -16.50 8.69 3.85
CA CYS A 37 -15.12 8.68 3.41
C CYS A 37 -14.83 9.88 2.49
N ILE A 38 -15.71 10.16 1.56
CA ILE A 38 -15.56 11.26 0.61
C ILE A 38 -16.56 12.35 0.97
N ASP A 39 -16.03 13.53 1.25
CA ASP A 39 -16.83 14.72 1.49
C ASP A 39 -16.84 15.58 0.23
N SER A 40 -17.99 15.65 -0.42
CA SER A 40 -18.16 16.41 -1.66
C SER A 40 -17.89 17.90 -1.48
N ASN A 41 -18.04 18.42 -0.26
CA ASN A 41 -17.73 19.82 0.04
C ASN A 41 -16.24 20.12 0.04
N LEU A 42 -15.41 19.08 0.18
CA LEU A 42 -13.96 19.22 0.20
C LEU A 42 -13.34 18.99 -1.19
N VAL A 43 -14.12 18.49 -2.14
CA VAL A 43 -13.62 18.25 -3.51
C VAL A 43 -13.25 19.59 -4.14
N ASN A 44 -12.03 19.66 -4.66
CA ASN A 44 -11.51 20.87 -5.30
C ASN A 44 -10.72 20.52 -6.55
N ASP A 45 -11.38 20.63 -7.69
CA ASP A 45 -10.78 20.33 -9.00
C ASP A 45 -9.74 21.38 -9.43
N SER A 46 -9.71 22.53 -8.74
CA SER A 46 -8.78 23.60 -9.06
C SER A 46 -7.51 23.56 -8.22
N ILE A 47 -7.38 22.58 -7.34
CA ILE A 47 -6.20 22.48 -6.49
C ILE A 47 -4.97 22.12 -7.30
N VAL A 48 -3.87 22.80 -7.04
CA VAL A 48 -2.58 22.53 -7.68
C VAL A 48 -1.71 21.80 -6.68
N CYS A 49 -1.35 20.57 -7.03
CA CYS A 49 -0.49 19.74 -6.18
C CYS A 49 0.88 19.59 -6.82
N LEU A 50 1.91 19.54 -5.98
CA LEU A 50 3.26 19.22 -6.44
C LEU A 50 3.28 17.77 -6.96
N ALA A 51 4.06 17.55 -8.03
CA ALA A 51 4.18 16.23 -8.63
C ALA A 51 5.19 15.36 -7.88
N VAL A 52 4.99 15.20 -6.57
CA VAL A 52 5.82 14.37 -5.70
C VAL A 52 5.06 13.08 -5.43
N TYR A 53 5.70 11.95 -5.65
CA TYR A 53 5.11 10.66 -5.34
C TYR A 53 5.43 10.27 -3.90
N ASP A 54 4.50 10.55 -3.01
CA ASP A 54 4.52 10.16 -1.61
C ASP A 54 3.15 9.56 -1.29
N PRO A 55 2.92 8.28 -1.69
CA PRO A 55 1.57 7.74 -1.79
C PRO A 55 0.88 7.62 -0.45
N VAL A 56 -0.43 7.81 -0.50
CA VAL A 56 -1.33 7.59 0.63
C VAL A 56 -2.47 6.69 0.19
N CYS A 57 -2.93 5.85 1.11
CA CYS A 57 -4.10 4.99 0.89
C CYS A 57 -5.31 5.67 1.52
N GLY A 58 -6.27 6.05 0.70
CA GLY A 58 -7.49 6.67 1.17
C GLY A 58 -8.46 5.68 1.79
N CYS A 59 -9.39 6.21 2.58
CA CYS A 59 -10.44 5.40 3.20
C CYS A 59 -11.36 4.74 2.15
N ASP A 60 -11.33 5.23 0.92
CA ASP A 60 -12.04 4.65 -0.22
C ASP A 60 -11.29 3.48 -0.87
N GLY A 61 -10.13 3.10 -0.33
CA GLY A 61 -9.30 2.03 -0.91
C GLY A 61 -8.52 2.44 -2.15
N VAL A 62 -8.43 3.73 -2.43
CA VAL A 62 -7.72 4.26 -3.60
C VAL A 62 -6.36 4.80 -3.17
N THR A 63 -5.32 4.45 -3.92
CA THR A 63 -3.98 5.00 -3.74
C THR A 63 -3.89 6.34 -4.45
N TYR A 64 -3.58 7.39 -3.72
CA TYR A 64 -3.34 8.72 -4.26
C TYR A 64 -1.84 8.99 -4.29
N SER A 65 -1.39 9.76 -5.27
CA SER A 65 0.03 10.07 -5.45
C SER A 65 0.65 10.78 -4.25
N ASN A 66 -0.14 11.58 -3.55
CA ASN A 66 0.24 12.23 -2.30
C ASN A 66 -1.01 12.74 -1.58
N SER A 67 -0.82 13.25 -0.37
CA SER A 67 -1.92 13.74 0.46
C SER A 67 -2.67 14.93 -0.15
N CYS A 68 -1.99 15.75 -0.96
CA CYS A 68 -2.62 16.88 -1.64
C CYS A 68 -3.70 16.40 -2.61
N TYR A 69 -3.41 15.38 -3.42
CA TYR A 69 -4.40 14.80 -4.35
C TYR A 69 -5.53 14.11 -3.60
N ALA A 70 -5.23 13.44 -2.49
CA ALA A 70 -6.27 12.83 -1.67
C ALA A 70 -7.22 13.90 -1.11
N GLY A 71 -6.68 14.97 -0.57
CA GLY A 71 -7.48 16.08 -0.06
C GLY A 71 -8.32 16.74 -1.13
N GLY A 72 -7.75 16.96 -2.33
CA GLY A 72 -8.47 17.55 -3.45
C GLY A 72 -9.61 16.68 -3.95
N SER A 73 -9.53 15.37 -3.72
CA SER A 73 -10.59 14.41 -4.05
C SER A 73 -11.66 14.29 -2.96
N GLY A 74 -11.54 15.02 -1.87
CA GLY A 74 -12.52 15.01 -0.79
C GLY A 74 -12.32 13.88 0.22
N VAL A 75 -11.18 13.19 0.17
CA VAL A 75 -10.89 12.07 1.10
C VAL A 75 -10.67 12.63 2.50
N VAL A 76 -11.47 12.16 3.46
CA VAL A 76 -11.43 12.68 4.84
C VAL A 76 -10.41 11.95 5.72
N SER A 77 -9.99 10.75 5.31
CA SER A 77 -9.05 9.95 6.07
C SER A 77 -8.15 9.15 5.14
N TYR A 78 -6.87 9.14 5.43
CA TYR A 78 -5.89 8.36 4.66
C TYR A 78 -4.72 7.99 5.56
N VAL A 79 -3.95 7.00 5.13
CA VAL A 79 -2.72 6.56 5.78
C VAL A 79 -1.59 6.60 4.78
N SER A 80 -0.37 6.75 5.26
CA SER A 80 0.82 6.77 4.42
C SER A 80 1.08 5.39 3.81
N GLY A 81 1.37 5.36 2.52
CA GLY A 81 1.67 4.14 1.77
C GLY A 81 0.62 3.81 0.71
N GLU A 82 0.97 2.88 -0.17
CA GLU A 82 0.04 2.38 -1.18
C GLU A 82 -0.95 1.40 -0.57
N CYS A 83 -2.19 1.41 -1.07
CA CYS A 83 -3.19 0.42 -0.66
C CYS A 83 -2.78 -0.98 -1.08
N CYS A 84 -3.12 -1.99 -0.27
CA CYS A 84 -2.81 -3.40 -0.54
C CYS A 84 -3.64 -4.01 -1.66
N ASP A 85 -4.72 -3.40 -2.02
CA ASP A 85 -5.62 -3.95 -3.03
C ASP A 85 -5.26 -3.52 -4.44
#